data_2d0b668818775535308e01725771e4fc
#
_entry.id   2d0b668818775535308e01725771e4fc
#
_cell.length_a   1.000
_cell.length_b   1.000
_cell.length_c   1.000
_cell.angle_alpha   90.00
_cell.angle_beta   90.00
_cell.angle_gamma   90.00
#
_symmetry.space_group_name_H-M   'P 1'
#
loop_
_entity.id
_entity.type
_entity.pdbx_description
1 polymer ?
#
loop_
_entity_poly.entity_id
_entity_poly.type
_entity_poly.pdbx_seq_one_letter_code
_entity_poly.pdbx_strand_id
1 'polypeptide(L)'
;MPQEPEKLFSSSSLRAGIALCMTLAAAGCMTAKLEETRSLSTQITLEEGVVLLAKPQVEGSTTEDDFLDCVAERMTRQSGIRVHGNNEFQDALFPWFEPSTAPQRAEGVTLLLERELVRQRITESGVRYIVWVDGLTHQTDSGGSLSCAIGPAGGGCIGFGWWEKESDYDAVIWDLKQAKTAGTVSTNVTGTSALVGVIVPLPFIARVRGAACGRLAEQISGFLHGEDPSAKTG
;
A
#
# COMPACT_ATOMS: atom_id res chain seq x y z
N MET A 1 54.06 -24.89 38.61
CA MET A 1 53.50 -24.81 37.24
C MET A 1 52.01 -24.78 37.39
N PRO A 2 51.36 -23.64 37.18
CA PRO A 2 49.90 -23.53 37.14
C PRO A 2 49.42 -23.75 35.71
N GLN A 3 48.43 -24.65 35.53
CA GLN A 3 47.74 -24.88 34.27
C GLN A 3 46.73 -23.74 34.03
N GLU A 4 46.80 -23.12 32.85
CA GLU A 4 45.80 -22.20 32.34
C GLU A 4 44.53 -22.96 31.93
N PRO A 5 43.34 -22.46 32.24
CA PRO A 5 42.10 -23.03 31.72
C PRO A 5 41.86 -22.54 30.29
N GLU A 6 41.92 -23.42 29.32
CA GLU A 6 41.40 -23.20 27.96
C GLU A 6 39.89 -22.88 28.02
N LYS A 7 39.52 -21.64 27.71
CA LYS A 7 38.15 -21.26 27.48
C LYS A 7 37.66 -21.85 26.17
N LEU A 8 36.96 -22.97 26.24
CA LEU A 8 36.16 -23.51 25.13
C LEU A 8 35.07 -22.46 24.76
N PHE A 9 35.35 -21.67 23.78
CA PHE A 9 34.31 -20.87 23.12
C PHE A 9 33.32 -21.83 22.45
N SER A 10 32.16 -22.00 23.04
CA SER A 10 31.08 -22.87 22.52
C SER A 10 30.70 -22.44 21.10
N SER A 11 30.93 -23.33 20.12
CA SER A 11 30.59 -23.10 18.71
C SER A 11 29.10 -22.84 18.45
N SER A 12 28.25 -23.15 19.41
CA SER A 12 26.79 -22.88 19.36
C SER A 12 26.45 -21.39 19.51
N SER A 13 27.18 -20.66 20.37
CA SER A 13 26.96 -19.22 20.54
C SER A 13 27.38 -18.39 19.31
N LEU A 14 28.44 -18.82 18.62
CA LEU A 14 28.90 -18.19 17.39
C LEU A 14 27.90 -18.41 16.25
N ARG A 15 27.35 -19.62 16.12
CA ARG A 15 26.33 -19.96 15.11
C ARG A 15 25.02 -19.20 15.35
N ALA A 16 24.60 -19.05 16.61
CA ALA A 16 23.41 -18.28 16.96
C ALA A 16 23.60 -16.77 16.68
N GLY A 17 24.77 -16.22 16.94
CA GLY A 17 25.13 -14.83 16.63
C GLY A 17 25.14 -14.55 15.12
N ILE A 18 25.70 -15.44 14.31
CA ILE A 18 25.72 -15.31 12.84
C ILE A 18 24.30 -15.42 12.26
N ALA A 19 23.46 -16.34 12.75
CA ALA A 19 22.08 -16.47 12.32
C ALA A 19 21.25 -15.23 12.67
N LEU A 20 21.46 -14.65 13.86
CA LEU A 20 20.76 -13.42 14.27
C LEU A 20 21.20 -12.20 13.46
N CYS A 21 22.48 -12.06 13.16
CA CYS A 21 22.98 -11.00 12.26
C CYS A 21 22.45 -11.13 10.84
N MET A 22 22.32 -12.34 10.29
CA MET A 22 21.77 -12.57 8.96
C MET A 22 20.27 -12.21 8.87
N THR A 23 19.51 -12.44 9.92
CA THR A 23 18.07 -12.07 9.93
C THR A 23 17.84 -10.57 10.02
N LEU A 24 18.71 -9.82 10.71
CA LEU A 24 18.60 -8.35 10.78
C LEU A 24 19.06 -7.64 9.48
N ALA A 25 19.95 -8.25 8.70
CA ALA A 25 20.44 -7.66 7.46
C ALA A 25 19.47 -7.82 6.27
N ALA A 26 18.42 -8.65 6.40
CA ALA A 26 17.45 -8.92 5.32
C ALA A 26 16.36 -7.83 5.17
N ALA A 27 16.32 -6.82 6.03
CA ALA A 27 15.38 -5.71 5.90
C ALA A 27 15.99 -4.64 4.98
N GLY A 28 15.50 -4.55 3.74
CA GLY A 28 15.81 -3.42 2.87
C GLY A 28 15.38 -2.10 3.53
N CYS A 29 16.17 -1.05 3.36
CA CYS A 29 15.82 0.27 3.87
C CYS A 29 14.59 0.78 3.12
N MET A 30 13.53 1.14 3.86
CA MET A 30 12.33 1.77 3.32
C MET A 30 12.04 3.05 4.08
N THR A 31 11.63 4.08 3.35
CA THR A 31 11.10 5.33 3.91
C THR A 31 9.66 5.51 3.45
N ALA A 32 8.83 6.11 4.31
CA ALA A 32 7.46 6.42 3.98
C ALA A 32 7.16 7.87 4.34
N LYS A 33 6.57 8.60 3.39
CA LYS A 33 6.04 9.94 3.58
C LYS A 33 4.53 9.86 3.47
N LEU A 34 3.83 10.41 4.45
CA LEU A 34 2.39 10.39 4.55
C LEU A 34 1.87 11.82 4.64
N GLU A 35 0.88 12.15 3.82
CA GLU A 35 0.23 13.46 3.83
C GLU A 35 -1.29 13.28 3.94
N GLU A 36 -1.95 14.19 4.65
CA GLU A 36 -3.39 14.16 4.84
C GLU A 36 -3.95 15.56 4.85
N THR A 37 -5.04 15.77 4.12
CA THR A 37 -5.81 17.01 4.12
C THR A 37 -7.27 16.72 4.41
N ARG A 38 -7.84 17.38 5.40
CA ARG A 38 -9.25 17.23 5.80
C ARG A 38 -10.04 18.47 5.42
N SER A 39 -11.13 18.28 4.68
CA SER A 39 -12.10 19.33 4.36
C SER A 39 -13.37 19.19 5.18
N LEU A 40 -13.68 17.97 5.65
CA LEU A 40 -14.83 17.65 6.49
C LEU A 40 -14.38 16.82 7.68
N SER A 41 -15.12 16.93 8.78
CA SER A 41 -15.04 15.97 9.88
C SER A 41 -15.73 14.67 9.44
N THR A 42 -15.02 13.57 9.53
CA THR A 42 -15.51 12.25 9.17
C THR A 42 -15.70 11.40 10.41
N GLN A 43 -16.74 10.57 10.40
CA GLN A 43 -16.96 9.53 11.40
C GLN A 43 -17.82 8.45 10.74
N ILE A 44 -17.19 7.35 10.36
CA ILE A 44 -17.90 6.21 9.80
C ILE A 44 -18.51 5.36 10.92
N THR A 45 -19.73 4.88 10.70
CA THR A 45 -20.42 3.97 11.63
C THR A 45 -20.33 2.52 11.14
N LEU A 46 -20.68 1.55 12.00
CA LEU A 46 -20.66 0.13 11.67
C LEU A 46 -21.66 -0.26 10.55
N GLU A 47 -22.68 0.55 10.34
CA GLU A 47 -23.72 0.34 9.33
C GLU A 47 -23.33 0.91 7.96
N GLU A 48 -22.35 1.81 7.94
CA GLU A 48 -21.89 2.50 6.75
C GLU A 48 -20.68 1.77 6.13
N GLY A 49 -20.62 1.82 4.82
CA GLY A 49 -19.55 1.18 4.06
C GLY A 49 -18.75 2.16 3.22
N VAL A 50 -17.66 1.64 2.68
CA VAL A 50 -16.73 2.31 1.78
C VAL A 50 -16.59 1.50 0.51
N VAL A 51 -16.40 2.14 -0.62
CA VAL A 51 -15.93 1.51 -1.85
C VAL A 51 -14.63 2.16 -2.30
N LEU A 52 -13.67 1.33 -2.71
CA LEU A 52 -12.41 1.77 -3.31
C LEU A 52 -12.54 1.66 -4.83
N LEU A 53 -12.30 2.75 -5.53
CA LEU A 53 -12.35 2.79 -6.98
C LEU A 53 -11.01 3.32 -7.54
N ALA A 54 -10.54 2.72 -8.62
CA ALA A 54 -9.45 3.31 -9.40
C ALA A 54 -9.93 4.60 -10.05
N LYS A 55 -9.13 5.66 -9.94
CA LYS A 55 -9.44 6.91 -10.63
C LYS A 55 -9.37 6.69 -12.15
N PRO A 56 -10.42 7.04 -12.91
CA PRO A 56 -10.39 6.93 -14.35
C PRO A 56 -9.25 7.78 -14.93
N GLN A 57 -8.30 7.15 -15.63
CA GLN A 57 -7.18 7.86 -16.25
C GLN A 57 -7.34 7.99 -17.75
N VAL A 58 -6.95 9.17 -18.24
CA VAL A 58 -6.82 9.46 -19.67
C VAL A 58 -5.41 9.11 -20.10
N GLU A 59 -5.16 7.85 -20.46
CA GLU A 59 -3.88 7.25 -20.92
C GLU A 59 -2.88 6.80 -19.85
N GLY A 60 -2.72 5.51 -19.70
CA GLY A 60 -1.44 4.83 -19.50
C GLY A 60 -1.10 4.28 -18.13
N SER A 61 -1.73 4.65 -17.03
CA SER A 61 -1.55 3.94 -15.75
C SER A 61 -2.86 3.88 -14.98
N THR A 62 -3.45 2.73 -14.91
CA THR A 62 -4.54 2.43 -13.97
C THR A 62 -3.92 1.91 -12.68
N THR A 63 -4.42 2.40 -11.53
CA THR A 63 -4.14 1.75 -10.25
C THR A 63 -4.48 0.28 -10.38
N GLU A 64 -3.53 -0.58 -10.04
CA GLU A 64 -3.67 -2.02 -10.22
C GLU A 64 -4.76 -2.58 -9.29
N ASP A 65 -5.66 -3.42 -9.80
CA ASP A 65 -6.79 -3.98 -9.05
C ASP A 65 -6.32 -4.73 -7.79
N ASP A 66 -5.24 -5.49 -7.89
CA ASP A 66 -4.66 -6.21 -6.74
C ASP A 66 -4.07 -5.27 -5.66
N PHE A 67 -3.76 -4.00 -5.97
CA PHE A 67 -3.43 -3.00 -4.98
C PHE A 67 -4.68 -2.52 -4.23
N LEU A 68 -5.78 -2.28 -4.94
CA LEU A 68 -7.07 -1.92 -4.32
C LEU A 68 -7.58 -3.04 -3.41
N ASP A 69 -7.49 -4.29 -3.87
CA ASP A 69 -7.83 -5.47 -3.08
C ASP A 69 -7.00 -5.57 -1.80
N CYS A 70 -5.68 -5.31 -1.90
CA CYS A 70 -4.80 -5.28 -0.75
C CYS A 70 -5.24 -4.21 0.27
N VAL A 71 -5.58 -3.01 -0.18
CA VAL A 71 -6.02 -1.91 0.69
C VAL A 71 -7.37 -2.26 1.34
N ALA A 72 -8.33 -2.77 0.57
CA ALA A 72 -9.64 -3.18 1.04
C ALA A 72 -9.56 -4.26 2.12
N GLU A 73 -8.77 -5.30 1.88
CA GLU A 73 -8.55 -6.40 2.83
C GLU A 73 -7.92 -5.91 4.13
N ARG A 74 -6.95 -4.99 4.05
CA ARG A 74 -6.31 -4.42 5.25
C ARG A 74 -7.25 -3.53 6.04
N MET A 75 -8.01 -2.66 5.38
CA MET A 75 -9.02 -1.82 6.03
C MET A 75 -10.04 -2.68 6.79
N THR A 76 -10.57 -3.72 6.13
CA THR A 76 -11.54 -4.63 6.76
C THR A 76 -10.94 -5.34 7.97
N ARG A 77 -9.72 -5.88 7.85
CA ARG A 77 -9.10 -6.66 8.95
C ARG A 77 -8.61 -5.81 10.12
N GLN A 78 -8.10 -4.61 9.86
CA GLN A 78 -7.45 -3.79 10.89
C GLN A 78 -8.41 -2.84 11.59
N SER A 79 -9.38 -2.30 10.88
CA SER A 79 -10.29 -1.27 11.39
C SER A 79 -11.76 -1.70 11.44
N GLY A 80 -12.08 -2.89 10.93
CA GLY A 80 -13.47 -3.38 10.89
C GLY A 80 -14.38 -2.60 9.94
N ILE A 81 -13.85 -1.73 9.11
CA ILE A 81 -14.62 -0.97 8.12
C ILE A 81 -15.16 -1.94 7.08
N ARG A 82 -16.44 -1.83 6.76
CA ARG A 82 -17.06 -2.58 5.68
C ARG A 82 -16.63 -2.00 4.35
N VAL A 83 -15.82 -2.75 3.60
CA VAL A 83 -15.41 -2.37 2.24
C VAL A 83 -16.23 -3.18 1.24
N HIS A 84 -16.96 -2.48 0.37
CA HIS A 84 -17.76 -3.09 -0.70
C HIS A 84 -16.89 -3.38 -1.92
N GLY A 85 -17.22 -4.46 -2.62
CA GLY A 85 -16.54 -4.80 -3.88
C GLY A 85 -16.74 -3.71 -4.93
N ASN A 86 -15.68 -3.34 -5.61
CA ASN A 86 -15.70 -2.30 -6.62
C ASN A 86 -16.65 -2.67 -7.79
N ASN A 87 -16.53 -3.88 -8.34
CA ASN A 87 -17.38 -4.35 -9.43
C ASN A 87 -18.86 -4.42 -9.03
N GLU A 88 -19.16 -4.92 -7.82
CA GLU A 88 -20.52 -4.99 -7.31
C GLU A 88 -21.16 -3.60 -7.20
N PHE A 89 -20.40 -2.61 -6.72
CA PHE A 89 -20.85 -1.23 -6.62
C PHE A 89 -21.06 -0.61 -8.02
N GLN A 90 -20.14 -0.81 -8.94
CA GLN A 90 -20.25 -0.29 -10.31
C GLN A 90 -21.45 -0.91 -11.04
N ASP A 91 -21.62 -2.23 -10.95
CA ASP A 91 -22.76 -2.94 -11.55
C ASP A 91 -24.11 -2.45 -11.00
N ALA A 92 -24.20 -2.28 -9.66
CA ALA A 92 -25.41 -1.77 -9.01
C ALA A 92 -25.78 -0.34 -9.45
N LEU A 93 -24.77 0.46 -9.79
CA LEU A 93 -24.91 1.85 -10.19
C LEU A 93 -24.67 2.10 -11.68
N PHE A 94 -24.68 1.04 -12.49
CA PHE A 94 -24.59 1.19 -13.94
C PHE A 94 -25.71 2.08 -14.51
N PRO A 95 -25.41 3.01 -15.43
CA PRO A 95 -24.10 3.32 -16.03
C PRO A 95 -23.35 4.51 -15.37
N TRP A 96 -23.71 4.95 -14.19
CA TRP A 96 -23.28 6.26 -13.63
C TRP A 96 -21.87 6.26 -13.03
N PHE A 97 -21.33 5.11 -12.68
CA PHE A 97 -19.99 4.97 -12.07
C PHE A 97 -19.02 4.15 -12.92
N GLU A 98 -19.34 3.98 -14.20
CA GLU A 98 -18.40 3.43 -15.16
C GLU A 98 -17.21 4.40 -15.41
N PRO A 99 -16.03 3.92 -15.82
CA PRO A 99 -14.85 4.77 -16.04
C PRO A 99 -15.10 6.00 -16.94
N SER A 100 -16.01 5.87 -17.92
CA SER A 100 -16.34 6.94 -18.87
C SER A 100 -17.44 7.89 -18.40
N THR A 101 -18.25 7.50 -17.40
CA THR A 101 -19.44 8.25 -16.97
C THR A 101 -19.38 8.70 -15.50
N ALA A 102 -18.43 8.14 -14.73
CA ALA A 102 -18.24 8.51 -13.34
C ALA A 102 -17.97 10.00 -13.18
N PRO A 103 -18.55 10.64 -12.15
CA PRO A 103 -18.24 12.02 -11.83
C PRO A 103 -16.74 12.22 -11.59
N GLN A 104 -16.20 13.27 -12.19
CA GLN A 104 -14.78 13.61 -12.01
C GLN A 104 -14.49 14.34 -10.69
N ARG A 105 -15.54 14.83 -10.01
CA ARG A 105 -15.48 15.56 -8.74
C ARG A 105 -16.68 15.23 -7.89
N ALA A 106 -16.52 15.34 -6.56
CA ALA A 106 -17.57 15.02 -5.59
C ALA A 106 -18.86 15.82 -5.81
N GLU A 107 -18.72 17.08 -6.25
CA GLU A 107 -19.88 17.94 -6.52
C GLU A 107 -20.74 17.42 -7.69
N GLY A 108 -20.13 16.67 -8.61
CA GLY A 108 -20.87 16.01 -9.69
C GLY A 108 -21.82 14.90 -9.20
N VAL A 109 -21.56 14.35 -8.01
CA VAL A 109 -22.46 13.38 -7.38
C VAL A 109 -23.80 14.02 -7.00
N THR A 110 -23.83 15.33 -6.69
CA THR A 110 -25.05 16.04 -6.38
C THR A 110 -26.09 15.88 -7.48
N LEU A 111 -25.68 16.04 -8.75
CA LEU A 111 -26.56 15.88 -9.91
C LEU A 111 -27.06 14.43 -10.09
N LEU A 112 -26.25 13.46 -9.66
CA LEU A 112 -26.67 12.06 -9.67
C LEU A 112 -27.68 11.78 -8.54
N LEU A 113 -27.49 12.35 -7.36
CA LEU A 113 -28.39 12.19 -6.21
C LEU A 113 -29.74 12.86 -6.39
N GLU A 114 -29.90 13.80 -7.34
CA GLU A 114 -31.20 14.36 -7.75
C GLU A 114 -32.05 13.27 -8.45
N ARG A 115 -31.46 12.26 -9.01
CA ARG A 115 -32.17 11.14 -9.62
C ARG A 115 -32.58 10.14 -8.56
N GLU A 116 -33.91 10.01 -8.34
CA GLU A 116 -34.45 9.11 -7.31
C GLU A 116 -33.89 7.70 -7.34
N LEU A 117 -33.78 7.11 -8.53
CA LEU A 117 -33.26 5.76 -8.70
C LEU A 117 -31.78 5.62 -8.24
N VAL A 118 -30.96 6.62 -8.54
CA VAL A 118 -29.54 6.61 -8.12
C VAL A 118 -29.44 6.76 -6.62
N ARG A 119 -30.17 7.70 -6.04
CA ARG A 119 -30.21 7.93 -4.60
C ARG A 119 -30.65 6.68 -3.85
N GLN A 120 -31.71 6.01 -4.33
CA GLN A 120 -32.19 4.77 -3.75
C GLN A 120 -31.11 3.67 -3.78
N ARG A 121 -30.49 3.43 -4.92
CA ARG A 121 -29.45 2.41 -5.07
C ARG A 121 -28.21 2.68 -4.21
N ILE A 122 -27.77 3.94 -4.12
CA ILE A 122 -26.67 4.34 -3.23
C ILE A 122 -27.05 4.07 -1.77
N THR A 123 -28.28 4.42 -1.38
CA THR A 123 -28.75 4.16 -0.01
C THR A 123 -28.84 2.67 0.29
N GLU A 124 -29.38 1.88 -0.63
CA GLU A 124 -29.49 0.42 -0.51
C GLU A 124 -28.13 -0.27 -0.46
N SER A 125 -27.12 0.25 -1.15
CA SER A 125 -25.74 -0.30 -1.10
C SER A 125 -25.10 -0.13 0.28
N GLY A 126 -25.57 0.80 1.11
CA GLY A 126 -24.96 1.14 2.40
C GLY A 126 -23.60 1.84 2.29
N VAL A 127 -23.18 2.22 1.07
CA VAL A 127 -21.92 2.93 0.85
C VAL A 127 -22.11 4.41 1.21
N ARG A 128 -21.31 4.88 2.15
CA ARG A 128 -21.23 6.31 2.51
C ARG A 128 -20.07 7.02 1.86
N TYR A 129 -18.91 6.35 1.78
CA TYR A 129 -17.73 6.98 1.23
C TYR A 129 -17.25 6.28 -0.02
N ILE A 130 -16.92 7.07 -1.05
CA ILE A 130 -16.15 6.62 -2.20
C ILE A 130 -14.72 7.10 -2.02
N VAL A 131 -13.77 6.21 -2.18
CA VAL A 131 -12.34 6.50 -2.15
C VAL A 131 -11.78 6.25 -3.54
N TRP A 132 -11.45 7.33 -4.23
CA TRP A 132 -10.78 7.29 -5.53
C TRP A 132 -9.29 7.19 -5.33
N VAL A 133 -8.71 6.07 -5.71
CA VAL A 133 -7.28 5.81 -5.59
C VAL A 133 -6.61 6.00 -6.94
N ASP A 134 -5.51 6.76 -6.94
CA ASP A 134 -4.65 7.01 -8.08
C ASP A 134 -3.20 6.73 -7.67
N GLY A 135 -2.41 6.15 -8.54
CA GLY A 135 -1.01 5.91 -8.25
C GLY A 135 -0.48 4.62 -8.85
N LEU A 136 0.81 4.47 -8.71
CA LEU A 136 1.54 3.32 -9.25
C LEU A 136 2.83 3.04 -8.46
N THR A 137 3.38 1.85 -8.68
CA THR A 137 4.72 1.49 -8.21
C THR A 137 5.65 1.39 -9.41
N HIS A 138 6.76 2.12 -9.38
CA HIS A 138 7.75 2.12 -10.43
C HIS A 138 9.18 2.00 -9.89
N GLN A 139 10.11 1.68 -10.78
CA GLN A 139 11.53 1.68 -10.45
C GLN A 139 12.12 3.04 -10.80
N THR A 140 12.79 3.67 -9.82
CA THR A 140 13.37 5.00 -9.96
C THR A 140 14.83 4.94 -10.36
N ASP A 141 15.57 3.98 -9.83
CA ASP A 141 17.00 3.87 -10.09
C ASP A 141 17.48 2.42 -9.99
N SER A 142 18.65 2.14 -10.58
CA SER A 142 19.32 0.84 -10.46
C SER A 142 20.78 0.94 -10.89
N GLY A 143 21.59 0.07 -10.35
CA GLY A 143 23.01 0.03 -10.69
C GLY A 143 23.69 -1.26 -10.26
N GLY A 144 24.97 -1.35 -10.58
CA GLY A 144 25.78 -2.49 -10.23
C GLY A 144 26.13 -3.41 -11.39
N SER A 145 26.83 -4.47 -11.08
CA SER A 145 27.22 -5.54 -12.02
C SER A 145 27.28 -6.86 -11.30
N LEU A 146 26.63 -7.87 -11.87
CA LEU A 146 26.67 -9.24 -11.37
C LEU A 146 27.08 -10.17 -12.52
N SER A 147 28.13 -10.95 -12.30
CA SER A 147 28.60 -11.94 -13.25
C SER A 147 28.42 -13.34 -12.69
N CYS A 148 27.74 -14.20 -13.44
CA CYS A 148 27.52 -15.60 -13.07
C CYS A 148 28.17 -16.53 -14.08
N ALA A 149 28.86 -17.57 -13.61
CA ALA A 149 29.46 -18.58 -14.43
C ALA A 149 29.10 -19.98 -13.95
N ILE A 150 28.97 -20.91 -14.89
CA ILE A 150 28.76 -22.34 -14.62
C ILE A 150 29.96 -23.10 -15.19
N GLY A 151 30.56 -23.95 -14.36
CA GLY A 151 31.69 -24.79 -14.73
C GLY A 151 31.51 -26.23 -14.25
N PRO A 152 32.46 -27.15 -14.58
CA PRO A 152 32.38 -28.56 -14.19
C PRO A 152 32.29 -28.80 -12.68
N ALA A 153 32.75 -27.86 -11.87
CA ALA A 153 32.74 -27.90 -10.40
C ALA A 153 31.53 -27.23 -9.77
N GLY A 154 30.58 -26.72 -10.58
CA GLY A 154 29.39 -26.00 -10.11
C GLY A 154 29.27 -24.59 -10.71
N GLY A 155 28.23 -23.88 -10.33
CA GLY A 155 27.98 -22.49 -10.71
C GLY A 155 28.14 -21.52 -9.56
N GLY A 156 28.49 -20.27 -9.85
CA GLY A 156 28.57 -19.21 -8.87
C GLY A 156 28.42 -17.83 -9.49
N CYS A 157 28.00 -16.88 -8.67
CA CYS A 157 27.87 -15.47 -9.07
C CYS A 157 28.78 -14.61 -8.20
N ILE A 158 29.44 -13.62 -8.82
CA ILE A 158 30.24 -12.60 -8.12
C ILE A 158 29.76 -11.24 -8.59
N GLY A 159 29.50 -10.34 -7.63
CA GLY A 159 29.11 -8.96 -7.91
C GLY A 159 28.03 -8.43 -7.00
N PHE A 160 27.55 -7.24 -7.34
CA PHE A 160 26.53 -6.52 -6.60
C PHE A 160 25.61 -5.83 -7.59
N GLY A 161 24.32 -5.90 -7.35
CA GLY A 161 23.30 -5.15 -8.06
C GLY A 161 22.30 -4.56 -7.06
N TRP A 162 21.81 -3.38 -7.36
CA TRP A 162 20.77 -2.74 -6.56
C TRP A 162 19.74 -2.03 -7.45
N TRP A 163 18.54 -1.87 -6.92
CA TRP A 163 17.49 -1.08 -7.55
C TRP A 163 16.62 -0.44 -6.49
N GLU A 164 16.14 0.74 -6.82
CA GLU A 164 15.20 1.48 -6.01
C GLU A 164 13.81 1.44 -6.65
N LYS A 165 12.81 1.28 -5.81
CA LYS A 165 11.41 1.38 -6.19
C LYS A 165 10.71 2.43 -5.36
N GLU A 166 9.78 3.10 -5.99
CA GLU A 166 8.90 4.07 -5.39
C GLU A 166 7.45 3.69 -5.66
N SER A 167 6.62 3.84 -4.63
CA SER A 167 5.17 3.64 -4.69
C SER A 167 4.51 4.92 -4.25
N ASP A 168 3.87 5.60 -5.20
CA ASP A 168 3.10 6.81 -4.97
C ASP A 168 1.62 6.51 -5.16
N TYR A 169 0.84 6.74 -4.12
CA TYR A 169 -0.61 6.57 -4.15
C TYR A 169 -1.31 7.71 -3.44
N ASP A 170 -2.25 8.31 -4.15
CA ASP A 170 -3.16 9.34 -3.68
C ASP A 170 -4.57 8.78 -3.58
N ALA A 171 -5.28 9.13 -2.54
CA ALA A 171 -6.68 8.77 -2.37
C ALA A 171 -7.52 10.01 -2.06
N VAL A 172 -8.54 10.26 -2.88
CA VAL A 172 -9.52 11.33 -2.67
C VAL A 172 -10.80 10.71 -2.11
N ILE A 173 -11.23 11.20 -0.95
CA ILE A 173 -12.36 10.65 -0.20
C ILE A 173 -13.58 11.54 -0.39
N TRP A 174 -14.67 10.97 -0.92
CA TRP A 174 -15.95 11.65 -1.11
C TRP A 174 -16.96 11.14 -0.10
N ASP A 175 -17.68 12.06 0.57
CA ASP A 175 -18.85 11.75 1.39
C ASP A 175 -20.11 11.85 0.54
N LEU A 176 -20.75 10.73 0.27
CA LEU A 176 -21.97 10.67 -0.54
C LEU A 176 -23.18 11.32 0.15
N LYS A 177 -23.24 11.32 1.49
CA LYS A 177 -24.33 11.98 2.22
C LYS A 177 -24.27 13.50 2.08
N GLN A 178 -23.06 14.05 2.04
CA GLN A 178 -22.86 15.49 1.91
C GLN A 178 -22.61 15.92 0.45
N ALA A 179 -22.39 14.96 -0.46
CA ALA A 179 -21.98 15.18 -1.85
C ALA A 179 -20.79 16.15 -1.95
N LYS A 180 -19.77 15.93 -1.11
CA LYS A 180 -18.57 16.76 -1.02
C LYS A 180 -17.33 15.91 -0.85
N THR A 181 -16.18 16.47 -1.26
CA THR A 181 -14.88 15.93 -0.92
C THR A 181 -14.64 16.07 0.58
N ALA A 182 -14.47 14.94 1.26
CA ALA A 182 -14.13 14.90 2.69
C ALA A 182 -12.68 15.25 2.93
N GLY A 183 -11.78 14.83 2.02
CA GLY A 183 -10.37 15.13 2.07
C GLY A 183 -9.54 14.26 1.13
N THR A 184 -8.23 14.33 1.31
CA THR A 184 -7.25 13.54 0.56
C THR A 184 -6.23 12.94 1.50
N VAL A 185 -5.74 11.77 1.16
CA VAL A 185 -4.58 11.14 1.82
C VAL A 185 -3.58 10.71 0.76
N SER A 186 -2.30 10.89 1.04
CA SER A 186 -1.20 10.52 0.14
C SER A 186 -0.19 9.67 0.86
N THR A 187 0.30 8.64 0.18
CA THR A 187 1.33 7.74 0.68
C THR A 187 2.41 7.58 -0.37
N ASN A 188 3.62 8.04 -0.06
CA ASN A 188 4.82 7.78 -0.84
C ASN A 188 5.72 6.83 -0.05
N VAL A 189 6.12 5.73 -0.66
CA VAL A 189 7.04 4.76 -0.06
C VAL A 189 8.18 4.48 -1.03
N THR A 190 9.40 4.76 -0.60
CA THR A 190 10.62 4.45 -1.34
C THR A 190 11.38 3.33 -0.65
N GLY A 191 11.96 2.43 -1.43
CA GLY A 191 12.77 1.36 -0.87
C GLY A 191 13.82 0.81 -1.83
N THR A 192 15.00 0.55 -1.28
CA THR A 192 16.14 0.00 -2.00
C THR A 192 16.23 -1.50 -1.80
N SER A 193 16.34 -2.22 -2.90
CA SER A 193 16.60 -3.66 -2.96
C SER A 193 18.01 -3.89 -3.47
N ALA A 194 18.62 -4.99 -3.04
CA ALA A 194 19.96 -5.36 -3.47
C ALA A 194 20.08 -6.85 -3.74
N LEU A 195 20.98 -7.21 -4.65
CA LEU A 195 21.38 -8.57 -4.92
C LEU A 195 22.90 -8.67 -4.75
N VAL A 196 23.33 -9.47 -3.80
CA VAL A 196 24.75 -9.69 -3.53
C VAL A 196 25.12 -11.11 -3.94
N GLY A 197 26.04 -11.25 -4.90
CA GLY A 197 26.56 -12.52 -5.38
C GLY A 197 27.98 -12.74 -4.83
N VAL A 198 28.14 -13.77 -3.97
CA VAL A 198 29.47 -14.21 -3.50
C VAL A 198 29.75 -15.64 -3.95
N ILE A 199 28.79 -16.51 -3.96
CA ILE A 199 28.76 -17.86 -4.53
C ILE A 199 27.31 -18.14 -4.92
N VAL A 200 26.37 -17.86 -4.03
CA VAL A 200 24.94 -17.91 -4.26
C VAL A 200 24.40 -16.47 -4.18
N PRO A 201 23.60 -16.02 -5.14
CA PRO A 201 23.01 -14.69 -5.08
C PRO A 201 22.02 -14.59 -3.90
N LEU A 202 22.25 -13.62 -3.01
CA LEU A 202 21.40 -13.34 -1.87
C LEU A 202 20.56 -12.07 -2.15
N PRO A 203 19.24 -12.19 -2.35
CA PRO A 203 18.37 -11.05 -2.60
C PRO A 203 17.93 -10.39 -1.29
N PHE A 204 18.10 -9.08 -1.22
CA PHE A 204 17.52 -8.20 -0.18
C PHE A 204 16.44 -7.37 -0.85
N ILE A 205 15.17 -7.73 -0.66
CA ILE A 205 14.05 -7.15 -1.41
C ILE A 205 13.22 -6.25 -0.50
N ALA A 206 13.15 -4.96 -0.84
CA ALA A 206 12.21 -4.02 -0.25
C ALA A 206 10.82 -4.24 -0.85
N ARG A 207 9.83 -4.51 0.01
CA ARG A 207 8.44 -4.75 -0.39
C ARG A 207 7.66 -3.43 -0.41
N VAL A 208 8.08 -2.50 -1.24
CA VAL A 208 7.61 -1.11 -1.28
C VAL A 208 6.10 -1.02 -1.50
N ARG A 209 5.56 -1.74 -2.50
CA ARG A 209 4.13 -1.77 -2.81
C ARG A 209 3.29 -2.30 -1.64
N GLY A 210 3.73 -3.38 -1.00
CA GLY A 210 3.04 -3.93 0.17
C GLY A 210 3.07 -3.00 1.39
N ALA A 211 4.14 -2.22 1.53
CA ALA A 211 4.25 -1.19 2.56
C ALA A 211 3.30 -0.02 2.24
N ALA A 212 3.27 0.46 0.99
CA ALA A 212 2.36 1.51 0.54
C ALA A 212 0.89 1.12 0.76
N CYS A 213 0.51 -0.11 0.36
CA CYS A 213 -0.83 -0.65 0.63
C CYS A 213 -1.18 -0.59 2.12
N GLY A 214 -0.25 -1.01 3.00
CA GLY A 214 -0.49 -0.99 4.44
C GLY A 214 -0.66 0.42 5.00
N ARG A 215 0.19 1.35 4.57
CA ARG A 215 0.14 2.74 5.02
C ARG A 215 -1.11 3.46 4.50
N LEU A 216 -1.46 3.29 3.23
CA LEU A 216 -2.66 3.88 2.67
C LEU A 216 -3.93 3.37 3.37
N ALA A 217 -4.03 2.06 3.61
CA ALA A 217 -5.15 1.47 4.34
C ALA A 217 -5.28 2.04 5.76
N GLU A 218 -4.16 2.19 6.48
CA GLU A 218 -4.13 2.77 7.81
C GLU A 218 -4.55 4.24 7.82
N GLN A 219 -4.07 5.03 6.85
CA GLN A 219 -4.44 6.44 6.71
C GLN A 219 -5.92 6.62 6.38
N ILE A 220 -6.43 5.89 5.37
CA ILE A 220 -7.85 5.96 5.00
C ILE A 220 -8.72 5.57 6.21
N SER A 221 -8.36 4.49 6.91
CA SER A 221 -9.12 4.03 8.08
C SER A 221 -9.14 5.07 9.20
N GLY A 222 -7.98 5.63 9.55
CA GLY A 222 -7.88 6.69 10.56
C GLY A 222 -8.62 7.96 10.16
N PHE A 223 -8.54 8.33 8.86
CA PHE A 223 -9.29 9.45 8.31
C PHE A 223 -10.80 9.25 8.50
N LEU A 224 -11.33 8.08 8.13
CA LEU A 224 -12.77 7.79 8.21
C LEU A 224 -13.29 7.67 9.65
N HIS A 225 -12.45 7.24 10.58
CA HIS A 225 -12.77 7.23 12.01
C HIS A 225 -12.64 8.61 12.68
N GLY A 226 -12.15 9.62 11.96
CA GLY A 226 -11.94 10.96 12.50
C GLY A 226 -10.74 11.07 13.44
N GLU A 227 -9.79 10.14 13.34
CA GLU A 227 -8.56 10.16 14.14
C GLU A 227 -7.66 11.33 13.73
N ASP A 228 -7.04 11.99 14.70
CA ASP A 228 -6.09 13.06 14.42
C ASP A 228 -4.75 12.46 13.96
N PRO A 229 -4.25 12.82 12.76
CA PRO A 229 -2.98 12.31 12.26
C PRO A 229 -1.78 12.67 13.18
N SER A 230 -1.86 13.75 13.93
CA SER A 230 -0.81 14.16 14.88
C SER A 230 -0.68 13.25 16.10
N ALA A 231 -1.70 12.47 16.43
CA ALA A 231 -1.70 11.59 17.60
C ALA A 231 -0.86 10.30 17.40
N LYS A 232 -0.46 9.99 16.15
CA LYS A 232 0.28 8.74 15.82
C LYS A 232 1.81 8.91 15.73
N THR A 233 2.33 10.12 15.92
CA THR A 233 3.78 10.42 15.86
C THR A 233 4.44 10.49 17.25
N GLY A 234 4.12 9.56 18.10
CA GLY A 234 4.72 9.41 19.43
C GLY A 234 5.55 8.13 19.56
#